data_4e1c7f71f60fdab35e90b5890872ba17
#
_entry.id   4e1c7f71f60fdab35e90b5890872ba17
#
_cell.length_a   1.000
_cell.length_b   1.000
_cell.length_c   1.000
_cell.angle_alpha   90.00
_cell.angle_beta   90.00
_cell.angle_gamma   90.00
#
_symmetry.space_group_name_H-M   'P 1'
#
loop_
_entity.id
_entity.type
_entity.pdbx_description
1 polymer ?
#
loop_
_entity_poly.entity_id
_entity_poly.type
_entity_poly.pdbx_seq_one_letter_code
_entity_poly.pdbx_strand_id
1 'polypeptide(L)'
;LGGRKKHKLGENNSPLSLGTMVVGSNAIPIPRVSLSLSEVHLLKIHSNPIKIKGGLSHGWLDKGIYTKAPLLHEKWLYFSYEQENYSGHLGLVHEAVWGGATETFGSQPTSSEDFFRVFFLLGGSGASTSKEQTNALGNHLGMWDLGVRIKKANYNYHVYLQHPFEDQSGARWLLNYPDGLWGLSIQSQNKKAKMTDFLVELLYTMHQSGSEEVSDSTYGWDDYYNNYLYRGGWVYEGNVIGNPMFTLGQNEIRNWPHIVNNRIMALHTGVKGFISKNVEYKMWVTYSKNYGNYHDKDRSNRRGIDYQFDSGLTQLSYRVDLTTYKWFPQKNIATTLS
;
A
#
# COMPACT_ATOMS: atom_id res chain seq x y z
N LEU A 1 19.78 -6.65 -7.72
CA LEU A 1 19.81 -5.25 -8.17
C LEU A 1 19.91 -4.33 -6.95
N GLY A 2 20.78 -3.32 -7.00
CA GLY A 2 20.90 -2.29 -5.96
C GLY A 2 20.64 -0.90 -6.55
N GLY A 3 20.07 0.01 -5.75
CA GLY A 3 19.88 1.40 -6.14
C GLY A 3 18.60 2.04 -5.62
N ARG A 4 18.37 3.28 -6.05
CA ARG A 4 17.18 4.07 -5.75
C ARG A 4 16.26 4.10 -6.98
N LYS A 5 15.33 3.16 -7.06
CA LYS A 5 14.43 2.99 -8.20
C LYS A 5 12.99 2.91 -7.72
N LYS A 6 12.06 3.49 -8.49
CA LYS A 6 10.63 3.33 -8.22
C LYS A 6 10.26 1.87 -8.14
N HIS A 7 9.62 1.47 -7.07
CA HIS A 7 9.21 0.11 -6.77
C HIS A 7 7.69 0.03 -6.74
N LYS A 8 7.15 -1.07 -7.21
CA LYS A 8 5.72 -1.34 -7.17
C LYS A 8 5.51 -2.76 -6.66
N LEU A 9 4.74 -2.87 -5.61
CA LEU A 9 4.23 -4.13 -5.09
C LEU A 9 2.72 -4.17 -5.31
N GLY A 10 2.21 -5.30 -5.80
CA GLY A 10 0.79 -5.46 -6.10
C GLY A 10 0.47 -5.56 -7.59
N GLU A 11 -0.65 -6.22 -7.86
CA GLU A 11 -1.10 -6.59 -9.21
C GLU A 11 -2.14 -5.64 -9.83
N ASN A 12 -2.47 -4.53 -9.17
CA ASN A 12 -3.28 -3.47 -9.76
C ASN A 12 -2.46 -2.70 -10.80
N ASN A 13 -2.53 -3.10 -12.05
CA ASN A 13 -1.69 -2.54 -13.12
C ASN A 13 -2.30 -1.33 -13.83
N SER A 14 -3.43 -0.83 -13.39
CA SER A 14 -4.05 0.33 -14.03
C SER A 14 -3.25 1.60 -13.77
N PRO A 15 -2.92 2.39 -14.80
CA PRO A 15 -2.33 3.72 -14.63
C PRO A 15 -3.29 4.72 -13.99
N LEU A 16 -4.53 4.30 -13.75
CA LEU A 16 -5.60 5.08 -13.17
C LEU A 16 -5.79 4.80 -11.67
N SER A 17 -5.15 3.75 -11.11
CA SER A 17 -5.32 3.30 -9.72
C SER A 17 -4.78 4.31 -8.70
N LEU A 18 -5.41 4.34 -7.53
CA LEU A 18 -4.90 5.00 -6.32
C LEU A 18 -3.51 4.50 -5.89
N GLY A 19 -3.10 3.32 -6.33
CA GLY A 19 -1.87 2.64 -5.90
C GLY A 19 -2.19 1.39 -5.11
N THR A 20 -1.24 0.93 -4.28
CA THR A 20 -1.45 -0.25 -3.45
C THR A 20 -1.53 0.12 -1.98
N MET A 21 -1.95 -0.85 -1.16
CA MET A 21 -2.03 -0.64 0.30
C MET A 21 -0.65 -0.51 0.96
N VAL A 22 0.41 -1.07 0.36
CA VAL A 22 1.76 -1.09 0.97
C VAL A 22 2.72 -0.08 0.34
N VAL A 23 2.69 0.10 -0.99
CA VAL A 23 3.52 1.09 -1.71
C VAL A 23 2.64 1.92 -2.64
N GLY A 24 2.49 3.18 -2.35
CA GLY A 24 1.67 4.12 -3.12
C GLY A 24 2.26 4.44 -4.49
N SER A 25 1.41 4.93 -5.39
CA SER A 25 1.81 5.32 -6.76
C SER A 25 2.78 6.50 -6.79
N ASN A 26 2.77 7.34 -5.76
CA ASN A 26 3.60 8.54 -5.56
C ASN A 26 4.69 8.37 -4.49
N ALA A 27 4.91 7.15 -3.98
CA ALA A 27 5.99 6.87 -3.04
C ALA A 27 7.36 7.27 -3.59
N ILE A 28 8.15 7.93 -2.75
CA ILE A 28 9.53 8.27 -3.07
C ILE A 28 10.37 6.99 -3.12
N PRO A 29 11.22 6.81 -4.15
CA PRO A 29 12.07 5.64 -4.23
C PRO A 29 13.05 5.53 -3.04
N ILE A 30 13.01 4.41 -2.33
CA ILE A 30 13.88 4.10 -1.20
C ILE A 30 15.13 3.38 -1.71
N PRO A 31 16.35 3.76 -1.27
CA PRO A 31 17.57 3.02 -1.57
C PRO A 31 17.48 1.59 -1.04
N ARG A 32 17.72 0.59 -1.90
CA ARG A 32 17.56 -0.81 -1.53
C ARG A 32 18.44 -1.76 -2.35
N VAL A 33 18.66 -2.94 -1.80
CA VAL A 33 19.16 -4.11 -2.50
C VAL A 33 18.02 -5.11 -2.61
N SER A 34 17.80 -5.66 -3.81
CA SER A 34 16.68 -6.55 -4.09
C SER A 34 17.15 -7.80 -4.83
N LEU A 35 16.62 -8.93 -4.41
CA LEU A 35 16.69 -10.22 -5.12
C LEU A 35 15.26 -10.59 -5.50
N SER A 36 15.04 -10.88 -6.78
CA SER A 36 13.72 -11.27 -7.25
C SER A 36 13.80 -12.47 -8.18
N LEU A 37 12.85 -13.38 -8.00
CA LEU A 37 12.58 -14.46 -8.92
C LEU A 37 11.57 -13.94 -9.94
N SER A 38 11.96 -13.92 -11.21
CA SER A 38 11.04 -13.71 -12.31
C SER A 38 9.99 -14.81 -12.33
N GLU A 39 8.87 -14.57 -13.00
CA GLU A 39 7.83 -15.57 -13.11
C GLU A 39 8.35 -16.87 -13.73
N VAL A 40 8.21 -17.97 -13.00
CA VAL A 40 8.59 -19.31 -13.42
C VAL A 40 7.43 -20.28 -13.31
N HIS A 41 7.41 -21.30 -14.16
CA HIS A 41 6.40 -22.36 -14.10
C HIS A 41 6.74 -23.32 -12.95
N LEU A 42 5.84 -23.47 -11.99
CA LEU A 42 6.01 -24.37 -10.87
C LEU A 42 5.51 -25.78 -11.22
N LEU A 43 4.30 -25.88 -11.74
CA LEU A 43 3.65 -27.13 -12.15
C LEU A 43 2.52 -26.83 -13.14
N LYS A 44 1.88 -27.89 -13.68
CA LYS A 44 0.72 -27.74 -14.56
C LYS A 44 -0.50 -28.46 -13.97
N ILE A 45 -1.65 -27.79 -14.05
CA ILE A 45 -2.96 -28.36 -13.73
C ILE A 45 -3.78 -28.34 -15.01
N HIS A 46 -4.27 -29.51 -15.47
CA HIS A 46 -5.00 -29.65 -16.72
C HIS A 46 -4.30 -28.96 -17.92
N SER A 47 -3.01 -29.19 -18.06
CA SER A 47 -2.13 -28.58 -19.08
C SER A 47 -1.88 -27.09 -18.92
N ASN A 48 -2.49 -26.38 -18.00
CA ASN A 48 -2.26 -24.96 -17.74
C ASN A 48 -1.21 -24.76 -16.67
N PRO A 49 -0.31 -23.79 -16.79
CA PRO A 49 0.75 -23.56 -15.84
C PRO A 49 0.24 -22.87 -14.57
N ILE A 50 0.69 -23.37 -13.42
CA ILE A 50 0.79 -22.56 -12.21
C ILE A 50 2.16 -21.93 -12.23
N LYS A 51 2.18 -20.61 -12.12
CA LYS A 51 3.39 -19.81 -12.09
C LYS A 51 3.62 -19.25 -10.71
N ILE A 52 4.88 -19.04 -10.38
CA ILE A 52 5.33 -18.42 -9.15
C ILE A 52 6.28 -17.27 -9.47
N LYS A 53 6.15 -16.17 -8.76
CA LYS A 53 7.12 -15.09 -8.75
C LYS A 53 7.24 -14.54 -7.33
N GLY A 54 8.40 -13.98 -6.99
CA GLY A 54 8.62 -13.47 -5.65
C GLY A 54 9.88 -12.65 -5.54
N GLY A 55 10.11 -12.14 -4.36
CA GLY A 55 11.34 -11.40 -4.11
C GLY A 55 11.49 -10.99 -2.66
N LEU A 56 12.71 -10.55 -2.40
CA LEU A 56 13.19 -10.05 -1.13
C LEU A 56 13.96 -8.76 -1.39
N SER A 57 13.72 -7.76 -0.58
CA SER A 57 14.41 -6.49 -0.65
C SER A 57 14.77 -6.00 0.75
N HIS A 58 15.89 -5.33 0.84
CA HIS A 58 16.36 -4.67 2.05
C HIS A 58 16.71 -3.22 1.72
N GLY A 59 16.06 -2.28 2.38
CA GLY A 59 16.18 -0.85 2.15
C GLY A 59 16.65 -0.08 3.38
N TRP A 60 17.05 1.17 3.14
CA TRP A 60 17.50 2.11 4.15
C TRP A 60 16.58 3.32 4.13
N LEU A 61 15.87 3.54 5.23
CA LEU A 61 15.04 4.72 5.41
C LEU A 61 15.90 5.94 5.74
N ASP A 62 15.29 7.11 5.67
CA ASP A 62 15.93 8.34 6.15
C ASP A 62 15.95 8.40 7.69
N LYS A 63 16.77 9.28 8.22
CA LYS A 63 16.88 9.46 9.66
C LYS A 63 15.58 10.01 10.27
N GLY A 64 14.94 10.99 9.58
CA GLY A 64 13.72 11.61 10.07
C GLY A 64 13.81 11.98 11.55
N ILE A 65 12.86 11.47 12.35
CA ILE A 65 12.78 11.68 13.81
C ILE A 65 13.64 10.70 14.62
N TYR A 66 14.34 9.80 13.98
CA TYR A 66 15.12 8.75 14.62
C TYR A 66 16.54 9.25 14.97
N THR A 67 17.13 8.75 16.05
CA THR A 67 18.55 9.03 16.36
C THR A 67 19.49 8.27 15.44
N LYS A 68 19.08 7.07 15.00
CA LYS A 68 19.68 6.27 13.92
C LYS A 68 18.60 5.80 12.97
N ALA A 69 18.83 5.95 11.68
CA ALA A 69 17.89 5.57 10.63
C ALA A 69 17.47 4.09 10.75
N PRO A 70 16.17 3.76 10.64
CA PRO A 70 15.70 2.39 10.60
C PRO A 70 15.92 1.76 9.24
N LEU A 71 15.73 0.46 9.19
CA LEU A 71 15.84 -0.38 8.00
C LEU A 71 14.44 -0.76 7.50
N LEU A 72 14.32 -1.02 6.20
CA LEU A 72 13.11 -1.54 5.57
C LEU A 72 13.37 -2.95 5.06
N HIS A 73 12.58 -3.91 5.52
CA HIS A 73 12.51 -5.25 4.98
C HIS A 73 11.27 -5.37 4.12
N GLU A 74 11.39 -5.96 2.93
CA GLU A 74 10.27 -6.20 2.02
C GLU A 74 10.40 -7.62 1.44
N LYS A 75 9.29 -8.35 1.37
CA LYS A 75 9.20 -9.62 0.66
C LYS A 75 7.83 -9.80 0.04
N TRP A 76 7.78 -10.53 -1.06
CA TRP A 76 6.52 -10.83 -1.73
C TRP A 76 6.58 -12.18 -2.42
N LEU A 77 5.42 -12.83 -2.51
CA LEU A 77 5.26 -14.10 -3.17
C LEU A 77 3.90 -14.13 -3.86
N TYR A 78 3.87 -14.46 -5.14
CA TYR A 78 2.66 -14.57 -5.94
C TYR A 78 2.59 -15.93 -6.60
N PHE A 79 1.42 -16.52 -6.55
CA PHE A 79 1.00 -17.64 -7.36
C PHE A 79 -0.01 -17.15 -8.38
N SER A 80 0.13 -17.58 -9.63
CA SER A 80 -0.83 -17.30 -10.68
C SER A 80 -1.18 -18.56 -11.47
N TYR A 81 -2.43 -18.65 -11.89
CA TYR A 81 -2.94 -19.69 -12.75
C TYR A 81 -3.53 -19.03 -13.99
N GLU A 82 -3.16 -19.53 -15.18
CA GLU A 82 -3.54 -18.94 -16.44
C GLU A 82 -4.20 -19.95 -17.36
N GLN A 83 -5.31 -19.54 -17.94
CA GLN A 83 -5.98 -20.18 -19.06
C GLN A 83 -6.13 -19.17 -20.20
N GLU A 84 -6.62 -19.61 -21.34
CA GLU A 84 -6.77 -18.77 -22.54
C GLU A 84 -7.54 -17.47 -22.26
N ASN A 85 -8.68 -17.58 -21.57
CA ASN A 85 -9.60 -16.46 -21.33
C ASN A 85 -9.70 -16.04 -19.86
N TYR A 86 -9.02 -16.76 -18.96
CA TYR A 86 -9.07 -16.51 -17.51
C TYR A 86 -7.69 -16.60 -16.91
N SER A 87 -7.43 -15.73 -15.96
CA SER A 87 -6.29 -15.91 -15.06
C SER A 87 -6.63 -15.43 -13.67
N GLY A 88 -6.03 -16.06 -12.68
CA GLY A 88 -6.16 -15.66 -11.28
C GLY A 88 -4.80 -15.53 -10.63
N HIS A 89 -4.70 -14.69 -9.61
CA HIS A 89 -3.51 -14.60 -8.77
C HIS A 89 -3.88 -14.54 -7.30
N LEU A 90 -2.99 -15.09 -6.50
CA LEU A 90 -2.93 -14.98 -5.05
C LEU A 90 -1.54 -14.49 -4.68
N GLY A 91 -1.45 -13.34 -4.04
CA GLY A 91 -0.22 -12.73 -3.57
C GLY A 91 -0.21 -12.48 -2.08
N LEU A 92 0.97 -12.58 -1.49
CA LEU A 92 1.28 -12.10 -0.16
C LEU A 92 2.43 -11.13 -0.27
N VAL A 93 2.22 -9.91 0.19
CA VAL A 93 3.25 -8.87 0.33
C VAL A 93 3.40 -8.56 1.80
N HIS A 94 4.64 -8.45 2.25
CA HIS A 94 4.95 -8.10 3.63
C HIS A 94 6.17 -7.18 3.67
N GLU A 95 6.07 -6.14 4.44
CA GLU A 95 7.10 -5.16 4.69
C GLU A 95 7.25 -4.92 6.18
N ALA A 96 8.44 -4.52 6.64
CA ALA A 96 8.67 -4.17 8.02
C ALA A 96 9.73 -3.06 8.17
N VAL A 97 9.43 -2.06 8.97
CA VAL A 97 10.42 -1.10 9.48
C VAL A 97 11.01 -1.66 10.76
N TRP A 98 12.34 -1.78 10.84
CA TRP A 98 13.01 -2.42 11.95
C TRP A 98 14.40 -1.84 12.21
N GLY A 99 15.02 -2.18 13.34
CA GLY A 99 16.33 -1.67 13.72
C GLY A 99 16.33 -0.16 13.93
N GLY A 100 17.47 0.49 13.69
CA GLY A 100 17.63 1.91 13.96
C GLY A 100 17.70 2.24 15.45
N ALA A 101 17.39 3.50 15.80
CA ALA A 101 17.30 3.94 17.19
C ALA A 101 16.34 5.12 17.34
N THR A 102 15.62 5.15 18.45
CA THR A 102 14.74 6.25 18.83
C THR A 102 15.26 6.92 20.11
N GLU A 103 14.91 8.18 20.32
CA GLU A 103 15.26 8.89 21.54
C GLU A 103 14.64 8.22 22.79
N THR A 104 13.39 7.76 22.67
CA THR A 104 12.64 7.19 23.80
C THR A 104 13.04 5.76 24.13
N PHE A 105 13.34 4.93 23.12
CA PHE A 105 13.52 3.48 23.29
C PHE A 105 14.95 3.03 22.99
N GLY A 106 15.86 3.95 22.63
CA GLY A 106 17.25 3.63 22.30
C GLY A 106 17.41 2.81 21.02
N SER A 107 18.53 2.11 20.92
CA SER A 107 18.86 1.25 19.79
C SER A 107 18.01 0.01 19.75
N GLN A 108 17.50 -0.31 18.56
CA GLN A 108 16.70 -1.49 18.31
C GLN A 108 17.57 -2.64 17.78
N PRO A 109 17.20 -3.91 18.06
CA PRO A 109 17.97 -5.08 17.63
C PRO A 109 18.16 -5.16 16.13
N THR A 110 19.38 -5.58 15.68
CA THR A 110 19.74 -5.69 14.24
C THR A 110 20.66 -6.87 13.95
N SER A 111 20.67 -7.89 14.81
CA SER A 111 21.44 -9.10 14.54
C SER A 111 20.86 -9.92 13.39
N SER A 112 21.58 -10.93 12.93
CA SER A 112 21.06 -11.88 11.94
C SER A 112 19.83 -12.65 12.45
N GLU A 113 19.80 -12.96 13.75
CA GLU A 113 18.64 -13.59 14.37
C GLU A 113 17.42 -12.65 14.35
N ASP A 114 17.62 -11.35 14.66
CA ASP A 114 16.56 -10.35 14.61
C ASP A 114 16.03 -10.17 13.18
N PHE A 115 16.90 -10.24 12.16
CA PHE A 115 16.47 -10.25 10.77
C PHE A 115 15.50 -11.42 10.48
N PHE A 116 15.81 -12.64 10.96
CA PHE A 116 14.90 -13.77 10.77
C PHE A 116 13.59 -13.62 11.59
N ARG A 117 13.65 -12.99 12.77
CA ARG A 117 12.44 -12.65 13.55
C ARG A 117 11.53 -11.71 12.76
N VAL A 118 12.08 -10.63 12.22
CA VAL A 118 11.35 -9.70 11.32
C VAL A 118 10.81 -10.42 10.08
N PHE A 119 11.65 -11.27 9.46
CA PHE A 119 11.26 -12.02 8.27
C PHE A 119 10.05 -12.92 8.52
N PHE A 120 9.97 -13.59 9.65
CA PHE A 120 8.88 -14.52 9.99
C PHE A 120 7.80 -13.92 10.90
N LEU A 121 7.77 -12.61 11.10
CA LEU A 121 6.82 -11.93 12.02
C LEU A 121 6.86 -12.50 13.45
N LEU A 122 8.04 -12.83 13.96
CA LEU A 122 8.21 -13.39 15.30
C LEU A 122 8.48 -12.28 16.32
N GLY A 123 8.13 -12.55 17.57
CA GLY A 123 8.43 -11.68 18.70
C GLY A 123 9.93 -11.42 18.87
N GLY A 124 10.27 -10.24 19.38
CA GLY A 124 11.65 -9.82 19.62
C GLY A 124 12.34 -10.62 20.73
N SER A 125 13.66 -10.49 20.80
CA SER A 125 14.47 -11.03 21.89
C SER A 125 14.44 -10.12 23.11
N GLY A 126 15.09 -10.52 24.20
CA GLY A 126 15.25 -9.72 25.42
C GLY A 126 15.91 -8.34 25.22
N ALA A 127 16.54 -8.10 24.08
CA ALA A 127 17.11 -6.80 23.70
C ALA A 127 16.06 -5.84 23.08
N SER A 128 14.85 -6.33 22.79
CA SER A 128 13.74 -5.52 22.27
C SER A 128 12.80 -5.05 23.38
N THR A 129 11.88 -4.14 23.07
CA THR A 129 10.87 -3.70 24.04
C THR A 129 9.92 -4.83 24.41
N SER A 130 9.29 -4.78 25.58
CA SER A 130 8.37 -5.84 26.04
C SER A 130 7.18 -6.05 25.09
N LYS A 131 6.71 -5.00 24.42
CA LYS A 131 5.64 -5.11 23.41
C LYS A 131 6.10 -5.86 22.17
N GLU A 132 7.32 -5.62 21.71
CA GLU A 132 7.86 -6.36 20.56
C GLU A 132 8.20 -7.82 20.89
N GLN A 133 8.50 -8.12 22.15
CA GLN A 133 8.70 -9.50 22.61
C GLN A 133 7.40 -10.32 22.59
N THR A 134 6.27 -9.69 22.88
CA THR A 134 4.95 -10.34 22.91
C THR A 134 4.20 -10.31 21.58
N ASN A 135 4.57 -9.42 20.67
CA ASN A 135 3.95 -9.30 19.35
C ASN A 135 4.94 -9.68 18.23
N ALA A 136 5.36 -8.74 17.40
CA ALA A 136 6.35 -8.95 16.35
C ALA A 136 7.44 -7.88 16.43
N LEU A 137 8.68 -8.25 16.12
CA LEU A 137 9.82 -7.35 16.14
C LEU A 137 9.78 -6.40 14.93
N GLY A 138 9.54 -5.11 15.17
CA GLY A 138 9.45 -4.07 14.15
C GLY A 138 8.02 -3.59 13.89
N ASN A 139 7.88 -2.63 12.98
CA ASN A 139 6.60 -2.15 12.48
C ASN A 139 6.28 -2.87 11.19
N HIS A 140 5.30 -3.74 11.19
CA HIS A 140 4.91 -4.57 10.06
C HIS A 140 3.74 -3.97 9.31
N LEU A 141 3.76 -4.16 8.01
CA LEU A 141 2.65 -3.88 7.10
C LEU A 141 2.64 -4.94 6.01
N GLY A 142 1.49 -5.47 5.70
CA GLY A 142 1.35 -6.42 4.61
C GLY A 142 0.02 -6.32 3.92
N MET A 143 -0.12 -7.09 2.85
CA MET A 143 -1.41 -7.28 2.18
C MET A 143 -1.51 -8.65 1.54
N TRP A 144 -2.71 -9.21 1.59
CA TRP A 144 -3.14 -10.23 0.65
C TRP A 144 -3.58 -9.53 -0.64
N ASP A 145 -3.09 -10.00 -1.78
CA ASP A 145 -3.39 -9.46 -3.10
C ASP A 145 -4.04 -10.55 -3.96
N LEU A 146 -5.32 -10.41 -4.20
CA LEU A 146 -6.16 -11.39 -4.87
C LEU A 146 -6.72 -10.77 -6.15
N GLY A 147 -6.79 -11.52 -7.23
CA GLY A 147 -7.45 -11.02 -8.41
C GLY A 147 -7.74 -12.06 -9.47
N VAL A 148 -8.74 -11.73 -10.27
CA VAL A 148 -9.16 -12.52 -11.44
C VAL A 148 -9.20 -11.62 -12.66
N ARG A 149 -8.59 -12.08 -13.74
CA ARG A 149 -8.63 -11.43 -15.05
C ARG A 149 -9.44 -12.28 -16.01
N ILE A 150 -10.28 -11.63 -16.79
CA ILE A 150 -11.15 -12.26 -17.79
C ILE A 150 -10.94 -11.54 -19.11
N LYS A 151 -10.60 -12.29 -20.16
CA LYS A 151 -10.57 -11.79 -21.55
C LYS A 151 -11.90 -12.14 -22.21
N LYS A 152 -12.64 -11.14 -22.63
CA LYS A 152 -13.93 -11.34 -23.30
C LYS A 152 -14.11 -10.34 -24.43
N ALA A 153 -14.32 -10.85 -25.64
CA ALA A 153 -14.41 -10.03 -26.85
C ALA A 153 -13.21 -9.05 -26.97
N ASN A 154 -13.48 -7.76 -27.00
CA ASN A 154 -12.47 -6.71 -27.18
C ASN A 154 -11.95 -6.11 -25.88
N TYR A 155 -12.28 -6.71 -24.73
CA TYR A 155 -11.95 -6.16 -23.42
C TYR A 155 -11.28 -7.18 -22.49
N ASN A 156 -10.39 -6.69 -21.65
CA ASN A 156 -9.82 -7.39 -20.51
C ASN A 156 -10.39 -6.78 -19.22
N TYR A 157 -11.00 -7.61 -18.41
CA TYR A 157 -11.53 -7.25 -17.10
C TYR A 157 -10.58 -7.73 -16.03
N HIS A 158 -10.40 -6.95 -14.99
CA HIS A 158 -9.61 -7.34 -13.81
C HIS A 158 -10.37 -6.90 -12.56
N VAL A 159 -10.81 -7.88 -11.77
CA VAL A 159 -11.38 -7.67 -10.44
C VAL A 159 -10.30 -8.05 -9.42
N TYR A 160 -10.08 -7.23 -8.42
CA TYR A 160 -9.03 -7.47 -7.42
C TYR A 160 -9.40 -6.93 -6.04
N LEU A 161 -8.75 -7.48 -5.04
CA LEU A 161 -8.78 -7.08 -3.65
C LEU A 161 -7.36 -7.06 -3.09
N GLN A 162 -6.98 -5.94 -2.48
CA GLN A 162 -5.80 -5.83 -1.64
C GLN A 162 -6.25 -5.64 -0.20
N HIS A 163 -6.10 -6.69 0.62
CA HIS A 163 -6.54 -6.74 2.00
C HIS A 163 -5.35 -6.54 2.95
N PRO A 164 -5.28 -5.41 3.69
CA PRO A 164 -4.14 -5.07 4.53
C PRO A 164 -4.13 -5.83 5.85
N PHE A 165 -2.92 -5.95 6.43
CA PHE A 165 -2.68 -6.38 7.81
C PHE A 165 -1.40 -5.73 8.34
N GLU A 166 -1.29 -5.53 9.65
CA GLU A 166 -0.12 -4.90 10.29
C GLU A 166 0.64 -5.84 11.22
N ASP A 167 0.02 -6.91 11.67
CA ASP A 167 0.67 -7.87 12.57
C ASP A 167 0.27 -9.31 12.26
N GLN A 168 0.74 -10.24 13.10
CA GLN A 168 0.41 -11.66 12.94
C GLN A 168 -1.10 -11.92 13.11
N SER A 169 -1.79 -11.15 13.94
CA SER A 169 -3.23 -11.29 14.18
C SER A 169 -4.03 -10.83 12.95
N GLY A 170 -3.65 -9.72 12.37
CA GLY A 170 -4.22 -9.18 11.13
C GLY A 170 -3.88 -10.02 9.90
N ALA A 171 -2.74 -10.72 9.89
CA ALA A 171 -2.37 -11.66 8.83
C ALA A 171 -3.37 -12.83 8.70
N ARG A 172 -4.13 -13.13 9.75
CA ARG A 172 -5.36 -13.91 9.67
C ARG A 172 -6.42 -13.07 8.98
N TRP A 173 -6.33 -12.99 7.69
CA TRP A 173 -7.02 -12.06 6.79
C TRP A 173 -8.51 -11.77 7.05
N LEU A 174 -9.19 -12.62 7.81
CA LEU A 174 -10.58 -12.39 8.18
C LEU A 174 -10.76 -11.35 9.29
N LEU A 175 -9.73 -11.01 10.06
CA LEU A 175 -9.86 -10.08 11.19
C LEU A 175 -10.02 -8.62 10.71
N ASN A 176 -9.39 -8.25 9.61
CA ASN A 176 -9.48 -6.88 9.07
C ASN A 176 -10.62 -6.70 8.06
N TYR A 177 -11.32 -7.80 7.69
CA TYR A 177 -12.42 -7.71 6.73
C TYR A 177 -13.53 -6.78 7.26
N PRO A 178 -14.08 -5.86 6.42
CA PRO A 178 -13.93 -5.76 4.96
C PRO A 178 -12.87 -4.75 4.49
N ASP A 179 -11.90 -4.37 5.33
CA ASP A 179 -10.87 -3.41 4.94
C ASP A 179 -10.09 -3.86 3.72
N GLY A 180 -9.79 -2.91 2.85
CA GLY A 180 -9.01 -3.16 1.65
C GLY A 180 -9.27 -2.18 0.52
N LEU A 181 -8.50 -2.39 -0.55
CA LEU A 181 -8.70 -1.75 -1.84
C LEU A 181 -9.37 -2.75 -2.80
N TRP A 182 -10.63 -2.52 -3.08
CA TRP A 182 -11.45 -3.31 -4.00
C TRP A 182 -11.45 -2.64 -5.37
N GLY A 183 -11.12 -3.34 -6.43
CA GLY A 183 -11.00 -2.73 -7.75
C GLY A 183 -11.63 -3.53 -8.88
N LEU A 184 -12.16 -2.79 -9.84
CA LEU A 184 -12.56 -3.28 -11.16
C LEU A 184 -11.87 -2.42 -12.22
N SER A 185 -11.05 -3.03 -13.05
CA SER A 185 -10.46 -2.38 -14.22
C SER A 185 -10.94 -3.04 -15.50
N ILE A 186 -11.22 -2.23 -16.50
CA ILE A 186 -11.65 -2.65 -17.85
C ILE A 186 -10.68 -2.04 -18.83
N GLN A 187 -10.02 -2.86 -19.66
CA GLN A 187 -9.05 -2.40 -20.64
C GLN A 187 -9.48 -2.85 -22.04
N SER A 188 -9.54 -1.90 -22.96
CA SER A 188 -9.77 -2.22 -24.38
C SER A 188 -8.53 -2.84 -25.01
N GLN A 189 -8.70 -3.85 -25.81
CA GLN A 189 -7.63 -4.40 -26.65
C GLN A 189 -7.24 -3.42 -27.77
N ASN A 190 -8.16 -2.53 -28.20
CA ASN A 190 -7.86 -1.43 -29.10
C ASN A 190 -7.20 -0.27 -28.31
N LYS A 191 -5.88 -0.15 -28.41
CA LYS A 191 -5.08 0.88 -27.73
C LYS A 191 -5.30 2.32 -28.21
N LYS A 192 -6.12 2.53 -29.22
CA LYS A 192 -6.51 3.83 -29.78
C LYS A 192 -8.03 4.09 -29.68
N ALA A 193 -8.74 3.29 -28.89
CA ALA A 193 -10.15 3.49 -28.63
C ALA A 193 -10.43 4.83 -27.96
N LYS A 194 -11.65 5.35 -28.12
CA LYS A 194 -12.10 6.54 -27.37
C LYS A 194 -12.00 6.33 -25.86
N MET A 195 -12.20 5.11 -25.38
CA MET A 195 -11.94 4.67 -24.02
C MET A 195 -11.04 3.42 -24.08
N THR A 196 -9.80 3.55 -23.63
CA THR A 196 -8.82 2.45 -23.57
C THR A 196 -8.81 1.76 -22.22
N ASP A 197 -9.03 2.53 -21.17
CA ASP A 197 -9.00 2.04 -19.79
C ASP A 197 -10.11 2.72 -18.98
N PHE A 198 -10.79 1.94 -18.15
CA PHE A 198 -11.73 2.38 -17.13
C PHE A 198 -11.43 1.69 -15.83
N LEU A 199 -11.53 2.42 -14.72
CA LEU A 199 -11.25 1.93 -13.37
C LEU A 199 -12.30 2.42 -12.40
N VAL A 200 -12.72 1.53 -11.50
CA VAL A 200 -13.41 1.87 -10.26
C VAL A 200 -12.69 1.18 -9.11
N GLU A 201 -12.35 1.93 -8.07
CA GLU A 201 -11.79 1.40 -6.82
C GLU A 201 -12.61 1.92 -5.63
N LEU A 202 -12.84 1.03 -4.67
CA LEU A 202 -13.37 1.34 -3.35
C LEU A 202 -12.25 1.07 -2.32
N LEU A 203 -11.78 2.12 -1.67
CA LEU A 203 -10.92 2.02 -0.50
C LEU A 203 -11.79 2.05 0.75
N TYR A 204 -11.66 1.04 1.59
CA TYR A 204 -12.34 0.95 2.87
C TYR A 204 -11.33 0.53 3.94
N THR A 205 -11.15 1.35 4.97
CA THR A 205 -10.18 1.13 6.05
C THR A 205 -10.77 1.51 7.42
N MET A 206 -12.05 1.16 7.61
CA MET A 206 -12.82 1.56 8.80
C MET A 206 -12.78 0.52 9.92
N HIS A 207 -12.48 -0.73 9.60
CA HIS A 207 -12.58 -1.83 10.57
C HIS A 207 -11.33 -1.96 11.43
N GLN A 208 -10.14 -2.03 10.84
CA GLN A 208 -8.83 -2.06 11.50
C GLN A 208 -8.77 -3.09 12.66
N SER A 209 -9.13 -4.35 12.37
CA SER A 209 -9.24 -5.47 13.34
C SER A 209 -10.30 -5.30 14.44
N GLY A 210 -11.22 -4.34 14.31
CA GLY A 210 -12.34 -4.12 15.21
C GLY A 210 -12.26 -2.84 16.05
N SER A 211 -13.39 -2.49 16.63
CA SER A 211 -13.55 -1.33 17.51
C SER A 211 -13.38 -1.71 18.98
N GLU A 212 -13.18 -0.70 19.85
CA GLU A 212 -13.02 -0.85 21.29
C GLU A 212 -14.22 -1.52 22.01
N GLU A 213 -15.39 -1.51 21.42
CA GLU A 213 -16.58 -2.16 21.99
C GLU A 213 -16.43 -3.70 22.17
N VAL A 214 -15.39 -4.27 21.58
CA VAL A 214 -14.97 -5.67 21.80
C VAL A 214 -13.81 -5.71 22.81
N SER A 215 -13.97 -5.00 23.92
CA SER A 215 -12.92 -4.61 24.87
C SER A 215 -12.16 -5.71 25.60
N ASP A 216 -12.59 -6.95 25.55
CA ASP A 216 -11.91 -8.11 26.17
C ASP A 216 -10.97 -8.84 25.20
N SER A 217 -10.87 -8.39 23.94
CA SER A 217 -9.98 -9.01 22.98
C SER A 217 -8.64 -8.27 22.94
N THR A 218 -7.56 -9.03 22.97
CA THR A 218 -6.19 -8.55 22.68
C THR A 218 -6.03 -8.15 21.21
N TYR A 219 -7.10 -8.16 20.44
CA TYR A 219 -7.16 -7.93 19.01
C TYR A 219 -8.01 -6.69 18.75
N GLY A 220 -7.59 -5.87 17.79
CA GLY A 220 -8.30 -4.68 17.38
C GLY A 220 -7.43 -3.43 17.41
N TRP A 221 -7.92 -2.38 16.74
CA TRP A 221 -7.27 -1.08 16.65
C TRP A 221 -5.91 -1.10 15.97
N ASP A 222 -5.79 -1.83 14.88
CA ASP A 222 -4.70 -1.57 13.95
C ASP A 222 -4.81 -0.09 13.56
N ASP A 223 -3.77 0.66 13.83
CA ASP A 223 -3.70 2.08 13.49
C ASP A 223 -2.83 2.18 12.24
N TYR A 224 -3.41 1.80 11.09
CA TYR A 224 -2.66 1.61 9.84
C TYR A 224 -1.63 2.71 9.60
N TYR A 225 -0.38 2.27 9.37
CA TYR A 225 0.82 3.07 9.14
C TYR A 225 1.37 3.79 10.37
N ASN A 226 0.76 3.70 11.53
CA ASN A 226 1.30 4.20 12.78
C ASN A 226 1.90 3.07 13.62
N ASN A 227 2.86 3.40 14.47
CA ASN A 227 3.44 2.43 15.40
C ASN A 227 3.94 3.13 16.66
N TYR A 228 3.83 2.47 17.81
CA TYR A 228 4.23 3.04 19.09
C TYR A 228 5.73 3.28 19.22
N LEU A 229 6.55 2.46 18.55
CA LEU A 229 8.01 2.52 18.57
C LEU A 229 8.52 3.36 17.39
N TYR A 230 8.07 3.04 16.18
CA TYR A 230 8.41 3.74 14.92
C TYR A 230 7.44 4.89 14.66
N ARG A 231 7.48 5.91 15.54
CA ARG A 231 6.51 7.00 15.60
C ARG A 231 6.46 7.91 14.38
N GLY A 232 7.46 7.83 13.49
CA GLY A 232 7.43 8.49 12.20
C GLY A 232 6.36 7.94 11.25
N GLY A 233 5.78 6.79 11.60
CA GLY A 233 4.80 6.12 10.75
C GLY A 233 5.42 5.49 9.50
N TRP A 234 4.57 5.09 8.57
CA TRP A 234 4.96 4.51 7.28
C TRP A 234 5.37 5.61 6.28
N VAL A 235 6.50 6.28 6.59
CA VAL A 235 6.93 7.55 5.98
C VAL A 235 8.39 7.47 5.58
N TYR A 236 8.72 8.05 4.42
CA TYR A 236 10.08 8.23 3.93
C TYR A 236 10.24 9.64 3.33
N GLU A 237 11.29 10.37 3.74
CA GLU A 237 11.56 11.75 3.33
C GLU A 237 10.31 12.66 3.41
N GLY A 238 9.54 12.55 4.51
CA GLY A 238 8.34 13.34 4.75
C GLY A 238 7.12 12.98 3.91
N ASN A 239 7.13 11.84 3.22
CA ASN A 239 6.02 11.38 2.39
C ASN A 239 5.55 9.97 2.82
N VAL A 240 4.25 9.73 2.75
CA VAL A 240 3.67 8.41 2.98
C VAL A 240 4.18 7.42 1.94
N ILE A 241 4.69 6.28 2.39
CA ILE A 241 5.15 5.19 1.52
C ILE A 241 3.95 4.45 0.91
N GLY A 242 2.91 4.24 1.70
CA GLY A 242 1.73 3.49 1.35
C GLY A 242 0.70 4.25 0.51
N ASN A 243 -0.56 3.92 0.66
CA ASN A 243 -1.65 4.51 -0.13
C ASN A 243 -1.75 6.02 0.09
N PRO A 244 -1.80 6.85 -0.97
CA PRO A 244 -1.80 8.30 -0.88
C PRO A 244 -3.08 8.91 -0.27
N MET A 245 -4.12 8.13 -0.05
CA MET A 245 -5.33 8.59 0.64
C MET A 245 -5.11 8.77 2.15
N PHE A 246 -4.08 8.13 2.72
CA PHE A 246 -3.74 8.29 4.13
C PHE A 246 -3.02 9.63 4.33
N THR A 247 -3.47 10.40 5.32
CA THR A 247 -2.99 11.76 5.54
C THR A 247 -1.89 11.80 6.60
N LEU A 248 -0.73 12.29 6.20
CA LEU A 248 0.34 12.63 7.13
C LEU A 248 0.05 14.01 7.73
N GLY A 249 0.05 14.08 9.03
CA GLY A 249 0.00 15.30 9.81
C GLY A 249 1.19 15.39 10.77
N GLN A 250 1.13 16.33 11.68
CA GLN A 250 2.13 16.50 12.71
C GLN A 250 1.47 16.40 14.08
N ASN A 251 2.06 15.64 14.98
CA ASN A 251 1.65 15.65 16.37
C ASN A 251 2.12 16.98 17.00
N GLU A 252 1.19 17.89 17.26
CA GLU A 252 1.49 19.24 17.75
C GLU A 252 2.17 19.25 19.13
N ILE A 253 1.83 18.29 19.99
CA ILE A 253 2.39 18.20 21.35
C ILE A 253 3.84 17.69 21.32
N ARG A 254 4.13 16.72 20.45
CA ARG A 254 5.39 15.98 20.46
C ARG A 254 6.27 16.28 19.26
N ASN A 255 5.79 17.12 18.34
CA ASN A 255 6.49 17.61 17.16
C ASN A 255 7.10 16.50 16.26
N TRP A 256 6.36 15.40 16.04
CA TRP A 256 6.74 14.38 15.07
C TRP A 256 5.65 14.12 14.03
N PRO A 257 6.01 13.65 12.82
CA PRO A 257 5.03 13.22 11.82
C PRO A 257 4.20 12.04 12.34
N HIS A 258 2.92 12.01 11.96
CA HIS A 258 1.97 11.00 12.38
C HIS A 258 0.90 10.84 11.29
N ILE A 259 0.43 9.63 11.05
CA ILE A 259 -0.72 9.42 10.17
C ILE A 259 -1.98 9.79 10.94
N VAL A 260 -2.52 10.95 10.63
CA VAL A 260 -3.67 11.53 11.34
C VAL A 260 -5.02 11.07 10.77
N ASN A 261 -5.02 10.50 9.57
CA ASN A 261 -6.23 9.99 8.93
C ASN A 261 -5.91 8.71 8.15
N ASN A 262 -6.38 7.59 8.68
CA ASN A 262 -6.27 6.26 8.11
C ASN A 262 -7.60 5.49 8.13
N ARG A 263 -8.67 6.07 8.72
CA ARG A 263 -10.03 5.55 8.65
C ARG A 263 -10.79 6.26 7.54
N ILE A 264 -10.88 5.59 6.40
CA ILE A 264 -11.31 6.21 5.14
C ILE A 264 -12.30 5.30 4.43
N MET A 265 -13.32 5.94 3.84
CA MET A 265 -14.18 5.35 2.81
C MET A 265 -14.03 6.20 1.56
N ALA A 266 -13.46 5.64 0.48
CA ALA A 266 -13.28 6.39 -0.75
C ALA A 266 -13.73 5.60 -1.98
N LEU A 267 -14.48 6.27 -2.86
CA LEU A 267 -14.80 5.80 -4.19
C LEU A 267 -13.93 6.57 -5.18
N HIS A 268 -13.12 5.84 -5.92
CA HIS A 268 -12.24 6.37 -6.94
C HIS A 268 -12.61 5.83 -8.30
N THR A 269 -12.66 6.70 -9.28
CA THR A 269 -12.90 6.35 -10.67
C THR A 269 -11.85 6.98 -11.57
N GLY A 270 -11.43 6.26 -12.58
CA GLY A 270 -10.51 6.74 -13.57
C GLY A 270 -10.90 6.31 -14.98
N VAL A 271 -10.68 7.17 -15.97
CA VAL A 271 -10.88 6.86 -17.38
C VAL A 271 -9.73 7.39 -18.21
N LYS A 272 -9.31 6.60 -19.19
CA LYS A 272 -8.28 6.96 -20.14
C LYS A 272 -8.73 6.61 -21.56
N GLY A 273 -8.34 7.42 -22.54
CA GLY A 273 -8.65 7.15 -23.94
C GLY A 273 -8.10 8.20 -24.86
N PHE A 274 -8.62 8.20 -26.10
CA PHE A 274 -8.20 9.13 -27.14
C PHE A 274 -9.36 9.99 -27.63
N ILE A 275 -9.22 11.32 -27.56
CA ILE A 275 -10.14 12.28 -28.20
C ILE A 275 -9.91 12.25 -29.70
N SER A 276 -8.66 12.16 -30.12
CA SER A 276 -8.23 12.03 -31.52
C SER A 276 -7.02 11.10 -31.62
N LYS A 277 -6.57 10.78 -32.85
CA LYS A 277 -5.40 9.89 -33.06
C LYS A 277 -4.14 10.34 -32.32
N ASN A 278 -4.02 11.64 -31.97
CA ASN A 278 -2.84 12.25 -31.39
C ASN A 278 -3.07 12.87 -30.02
N VAL A 279 -4.28 12.87 -29.49
CA VAL A 279 -4.63 13.48 -28.22
C VAL A 279 -5.19 12.41 -27.28
N GLU A 280 -4.39 12.06 -26.28
CA GLU A 280 -4.79 11.17 -25.20
C GLU A 280 -5.37 12.00 -24.05
N TYR A 281 -6.38 11.51 -23.38
CA TYR A 281 -6.90 12.05 -22.14
C TYR A 281 -6.83 11.03 -21.01
N LYS A 282 -6.66 11.52 -19.76
CA LYS A 282 -6.88 10.79 -18.52
C LYS A 282 -7.68 11.66 -17.59
N MET A 283 -8.65 11.07 -16.91
CA MET A 283 -9.48 11.75 -15.93
C MET A 283 -9.58 10.88 -14.69
N TRP A 284 -9.53 11.53 -13.52
CA TRP A 284 -9.72 10.88 -12.23
C TRP A 284 -10.70 11.69 -11.40
N VAL A 285 -11.55 10.98 -10.67
CA VAL A 285 -12.45 11.56 -9.67
C VAL A 285 -12.40 10.67 -8.44
N THR A 286 -12.17 11.27 -7.28
CA THR A 286 -12.17 10.58 -5.99
C THR A 286 -13.11 11.31 -5.04
N TYR A 287 -14.09 10.60 -4.53
CA TYR A 287 -14.93 11.05 -3.42
C TYR A 287 -14.55 10.27 -2.17
N SER A 288 -14.25 10.95 -1.08
CA SER A 288 -13.87 10.28 0.16
C SER A 288 -14.59 10.89 1.38
N LYS A 289 -14.79 10.01 2.36
CA LYS A 289 -15.11 10.39 3.75
C LYS A 289 -13.95 9.96 4.64
N ASN A 290 -13.48 10.88 5.46
CA ASN A 290 -12.28 10.79 6.27
C ASN A 290 -12.68 10.92 7.74
N TYR A 291 -12.32 9.95 8.59
CA TYR A 291 -12.79 9.85 9.98
C TYR A 291 -11.66 9.98 11.00
N GLY A 292 -10.44 10.36 10.54
CA GLY A 292 -9.27 10.40 11.41
C GLY A 292 -8.69 9.01 11.66
N ASN A 293 -8.26 8.73 12.88
CA ASN A 293 -7.79 7.42 13.32
C ASN A 293 -8.44 6.99 14.65
N TYR A 294 -8.32 5.71 15.04
CA TYR A 294 -8.93 5.23 16.29
C TYR A 294 -8.22 5.75 17.54
N HIS A 295 -6.91 5.86 17.51
CA HIS A 295 -6.15 6.24 18.69
C HIS A 295 -6.34 7.68 19.13
N ASP A 296 -6.73 8.56 18.22
CA ASP A 296 -7.03 9.95 18.56
C ASP A 296 -8.42 10.07 19.20
N LYS A 297 -9.36 9.18 18.89
CA LYS A 297 -10.71 9.19 19.47
C LYS A 297 -10.70 8.98 20.99
N ASP A 298 -9.95 8.01 21.49
CA ASP A 298 -9.97 7.68 22.93
C ASP A 298 -8.88 8.35 23.75
N ARG A 299 -7.89 8.91 23.10
CA ARG A 299 -6.73 9.52 23.73
C ARG A 299 -6.63 11.02 23.44
N SER A 300 -7.64 11.63 22.83
CA SER A 300 -7.70 13.07 22.56
C SER A 300 -7.39 13.90 23.79
N ASN A 301 -7.97 13.55 24.94
CA ASN A 301 -7.68 14.20 26.23
C ASN A 301 -6.26 14.00 26.73
N ARG A 302 -5.50 13.02 26.24
CA ARG A 302 -4.13 12.72 26.64
C ARG A 302 -3.10 13.21 25.64
N ARG A 303 -3.47 13.44 24.38
CA ARG A 303 -2.54 13.77 23.29
C ARG A 303 -2.80 15.14 22.64
N GLY A 304 -3.92 15.81 22.97
CA GLY A 304 -4.26 17.13 22.43
C GLY A 304 -4.41 17.18 20.91
N ILE A 305 -4.69 16.04 20.28
CA ILE A 305 -4.88 15.97 18.83
C ILE A 305 -6.36 15.82 18.57
N ASP A 306 -6.94 16.83 17.97
CA ASP A 306 -8.35 16.85 17.59
C ASP A 306 -8.53 16.58 16.10
N TYR A 307 -8.09 15.38 15.67
CA TYR A 307 -8.28 14.90 14.30
C TYR A 307 -9.39 13.87 14.25
N GLN A 308 -10.58 14.27 14.76
CA GLN A 308 -11.75 13.42 14.74
C GLN A 308 -12.86 14.06 13.96
N PHE A 309 -13.36 13.33 12.99
CA PHE A 309 -14.49 13.75 12.20
C PHE A 309 -15.63 12.75 12.43
N ASP A 310 -16.36 12.87 13.53
CA ASP A 310 -17.44 11.93 13.92
C ASP A 310 -18.46 11.70 12.81
N SER A 311 -18.76 12.74 12.02
CA SER A 311 -19.63 12.64 10.85
C SER A 311 -18.89 12.31 9.55
N GLY A 312 -17.54 12.22 9.61
CA GLY A 312 -16.67 12.10 8.45
C GLY A 312 -16.50 13.39 7.64
N LEU A 313 -15.26 13.82 7.44
CA LEU A 313 -14.92 14.94 6.56
C LEU A 313 -15.00 14.49 5.09
N THR A 314 -15.92 15.09 4.34
CA THR A 314 -16.08 14.80 2.91
C THR A 314 -15.07 15.57 2.07
N GLN A 315 -14.44 14.87 1.12
CA GLN A 315 -13.54 15.47 0.14
C GLN A 315 -13.88 14.97 -1.26
N LEU A 316 -13.87 15.88 -2.23
CA LEU A 316 -13.94 15.58 -3.66
C LEU A 316 -12.66 16.06 -4.33
N SER A 317 -11.96 15.15 -5.00
CA SER A 317 -10.74 15.45 -5.76
C SER A 317 -10.91 15.02 -7.20
N TYR A 318 -10.42 15.81 -8.14
CA TYR A 318 -10.42 15.45 -9.55
C TYR A 318 -9.13 15.92 -10.23
N ARG A 319 -8.78 15.25 -11.33
CA ARG A 319 -7.66 15.59 -12.18
C ARG A 319 -7.97 15.25 -13.63
N VAL A 320 -7.54 16.07 -14.56
CA VAL A 320 -7.62 15.86 -16.00
C VAL A 320 -6.26 16.11 -16.62
N ASP A 321 -5.73 15.10 -17.32
CA ASP A 321 -4.50 15.22 -18.08
C ASP A 321 -4.83 15.11 -19.57
N LEU A 322 -4.32 16.04 -20.39
CA LEU A 322 -4.37 15.98 -21.83
C LEU A 322 -2.94 15.88 -22.38
N THR A 323 -2.65 14.82 -23.11
CA THR A 323 -1.34 14.58 -23.72
C THR A 323 -1.45 14.60 -25.24
N THR A 324 -0.68 15.46 -25.90
CA THR A 324 -0.58 15.51 -27.36
C THR A 324 0.78 14.98 -27.84
N TYR A 325 0.75 14.15 -28.88
CA TYR A 325 1.92 13.48 -29.43
C TYR A 325 2.47 14.16 -30.71
N LYS A 326 1.86 15.25 -31.19
CA LYS A 326 2.20 15.88 -32.47
C LYS A 326 2.22 17.41 -32.43
N TRP A 327 2.48 18.04 -31.30
CA TRP A 327 2.54 19.49 -31.24
C TRP A 327 3.79 20.07 -31.95
N PHE A 328 4.88 19.30 -32.00
CA PHE A 328 6.12 19.69 -32.66
C PHE A 328 6.48 18.69 -33.75
N PRO A 329 6.34 19.04 -35.05
CA PRO A 329 6.55 18.10 -36.16
C PRO A 329 7.98 17.55 -36.28
N GLN A 330 8.96 18.15 -35.62
CA GLN A 330 10.37 17.77 -35.74
C GLN A 330 10.93 16.92 -34.57
N LYS A 331 10.16 16.68 -33.52
CA LYS A 331 10.55 15.82 -32.37
C LYS A 331 9.34 15.11 -31.83
N ASN A 332 9.49 13.83 -31.48
CA ASN A 332 8.46 13.06 -30.74
C ASN A 332 8.35 13.56 -29.29
N ILE A 333 7.87 14.81 -29.10
CA ILE A 333 7.69 15.42 -27.78
C ILE A 333 6.22 15.27 -27.43
N ALA A 334 5.94 14.57 -26.33
CA ALA A 334 4.63 14.57 -25.71
C ALA A 334 4.54 15.73 -24.72
N THR A 335 3.49 16.55 -24.83
CA THR A 335 3.19 17.62 -23.87
C THR A 335 1.93 17.23 -23.11
N THR A 336 2.00 17.26 -21.79
CA THR A 336 0.86 16.96 -20.89
C THR A 336 0.47 18.26 -20.19
N LEU A 337 -0.84 18.57 -20.21
CA LEU A 337 -1.48 19.59 -19.37
C LEU A 337 -2.29 18.84 -18.31
N SER A 338 -2.01 19.12 -17.05
CA SER A 338 -2.71 18.54 -15.88
C SER A 338 -3.27 19.62 -14.98
#